data_d2678157d3e09fc8f7bc5b5d096cd2f0
#
_entry.id   d2678157d3e09fc8f7bc5b5d096cd2f0
#
_cell.length_a   1.000
_cell.length_b   1.000
_cell.length_c   1.000
_cell.angle_alpha   90.00
_cell.angle_beta   90.00
_cell.angle_gamma   90.00
#
_symmetry.space_group_name_H-M   'P 1'
#
loop_
_entity.id
_entity.type
_entity.pdbx_description
1 polymer ?
#
loop_
_entity_poly.entity_id
_entity_poly.type
_entity_poly.pdbx_seq_one_letter_code
_entity_poly.pdbx_strand_id
1 'polypeptide(L)'
;EKLILFPVANHLLTQQEKRQLFEESKAYGYVFMDNLPITKDTTTDHLIENGFIQTMTGKLSMEQFDGVMKYIPVDITFVDQEDKVRFFNNRKERHFPRNPSIIGRLVKHCHPPKSVYVVEQIINSFKDGSRDEEEFWITFNNLFLYITYYAVRSKDGGYLGTLEVSQDVTHIRSLTGQKRLLDEK
;
A
#
# COMPACT_ATOMS: atom_id res chain seq x y z
N GLU A 1 12.49 37.38 16.31
CA GLU A 1 11.77 36.20 15.81
C GLU A 1 10.86 35.57 16.86
N LYS A 2 11.40 35.22 18.07
CA LYS A 2 10.58 34.58 19.12
C LYS A 2 9.43 35.43 19.66
N LEU A 3 9.51 36.75 19.57
CA LEU A 3 8.49 37.65 20.14
C LEU A 3 7.36 38.02 19.16
N ILE A 4 7.56 37.82 17.87
CA ILE A 4 6.59 38.23 16.85
C ILE A 4 6.18 37.04 15.98
N LEU A 5 7.13 36.32 15.39
CA LEU A 5 6.85 35.27 14.40
C LEU A 5 6.10 34.09 15.00
N PHE A 6 6.60 33.53 16.13
CA PHE A 6 5.96 32.38 16.77
C PHE A 6 4.56 32.64 17.33
N PRO A 7 4.30 33.77 18.04
CA PRO A 7 2.95 34.10 18.45
C PRO A 7 1.98 34.27 17.29
N VAL A 8 2.38 34.98 16.22
CA VAL A 8 1.57 35.18 15.02
C VAL A 8 1.26 33.85 14.33
N ALA A 9 2.28 33.00 14.10
CA ALA A 9 2.08 31.68 13.54
C ALA A 9 1.15 30.83 14.40
N ASN A 10 1.28 30.91 15.72
CA ASN A 10 0.43 30.17 16.66
C ASN A 10 -1.05 30.60 16.61
N HIS A 11 -1.35 31.84 16.24
CA HIS A 11 -2.71 32.33 16.05
C HIS A 11 -3.28 32.03 14.67
N LEU A 12 -2.43 31.98 13.64
CA LEU A 12 -2.86 31.79 12.25
C LEU A 12 -3.04 30.31 11.87
N LEU A 13 -2.32 29.40 12.53
CA LEU A 13 -2.37 27.98 12.22
C LEU A 13 -3.42 27.26 13.05
N THR A 14 -4.20 26.42 12.41
CA THR A 14 -5.10 25.46 13.06
C THR A 14 -4.29 24.41 13.82
N GLN A 15 -4.92 23.71 14.74
CA GLN A 15 -4.26 22.61 15.48
C GLN A 15 -3.80 21.48 14.53
N GLN A 16 -4.52 21.27 13.45
CA GLN A 16 -4.15 20.27 12.44
C GLN A 16 -2.90 20.68 11.66
N GLU A 17 -2.80 21.93 11.21
CA GLU A 17 -1.61 22.45 10.53
C GLU A 17 -0.38 22.46 11.44
N LYS A 18 -0.56 22.78 12.73
CA LYS A 18 0.52 22.69 13.73
C LYS A 18 1.05 21.26 13.88
N ARG A 19 0.16 20.27 13.91
CA ARG A 19 0.56 18.85 13.97
C ARG A 19 1.28 18.43 12.71
N GLN A 20 0.80 18.81 11.54
CA GLN A 20 1.45 18.50 10.28
C GLN A 20 2.86 19.08 10.22
N LEU A 21 3.04 20.36 10.55
CA LEU A 21 4.35 21.00 10.62
C LEU A 21 5.29 20.31 11.62
N PHE A 22 4.76 19.86 12.74
CA PHE A 22 5.55 19.11 13.72
C PHE A 22 6.02 17.76 13.16
N GLU A 23 5.15 17.00 12.49
CA GLU A 23 5.53 15.73 11.87
C GLU A 23 6.55 15.93 10.73
N GLU A 24 6.34 16.91 9.88
CA GLU A 24 7.26 17.25 8.80
C GLU A 24 8.64 17.70 9.35
N SER A 25 8.68 18.40 10.48
CA SER A 25 9.93 18.85 11.09
C SER A 25 10.83 17.70 11.56
N LYS A 26 10.28 16.52 11.86
CA LYS A 26 11.05 15.33 12.23
C LYS A 26 12.02 14.90 11.13
N ALA A 27 11.65 15.09 9.87
CA ALA A 27 12.49 14.75 8.71
C ALA A 27 13.75 15.63 8.59
N TYR A 28 13.71 16.83 9.17
CA TYR A 28 14.83 17.79 9.12
C TYR A 28 15.73 17.76 10.35
N GLY A 29 15.37 16.96 11.37
CA GLY A 29 16.09 16.89 12.65
C GLY A 29 15.87 18.13 13.54
N TYR A 30 16.28 18.01 14.79
CA TYR A 30 16.15 19.09 15.76
C TYR A 30 17.53 19.70 16.08
N VAL A 31 17.65 21.01 15.93
CA VAL A 31 18.84 21.75 16.31
C VAL A 31 18.71 22.12 17.79
N PHE A 32 19.60 21.62 18.64
CA PHE A 32 19.69 21.90 20.09
C PHE A 32 18.63 21.26 21.01
N MET A 33 17.96 20.17 20.59
CA MET A 33 17.05 19.43 21.48
C MET A 33 17.20 17.92 21.29
N ASP A 34 17.61 17.23 22.34
CA ASP A 34 17.82 15.78 22.30
C ASP A 34 16.51 14.97 22.44
N ASN A 35 15.45 15.56 23.01
CA ASN A 35 14.13 14.94 23.13
C ASN A 35 13.03 16.00 23.23
N LEU A 36 12.04 15.92 22.36
CA LEU A 36 10.77 16.61 22.54
C LEU A 36 9.81 15.73 23.36
N PRO A 37 8.97 16.32 24.23
CA PRO A 37 7.92 15.55 24.88
C PRO A 37 6.99 14.97 23.81
N ILE A 38 6.99 13.65 23.69
CA ILE A 38 6.06 12.94 22.82
C ILE A 38 4.68 13.10 23.46
N THR A 39 3.86 13.99 22.91
CA THR A 39 2.42 13.91 23.19
C THR A 39 1.97 12.58 22.62
N LYS A 40 1.51 11.67 23.48
CA LYS A 40 0.91 10.41 23.06
C LYS A 40 -0.24 10.75 22.11
N ASP A 41 0.00 10.54 20.82
CA ASP A 41 -1.03 10.70 19.81
C ASP A 41 -2.10 9.65 20.09
N THR A 42 -3.27 10.15 20.38
CA THR A 42 -4.50 9.39 20.24
C THR A 42 -4.59 8.93 18.78
N THR A 43 -4.48 7.62 18.61
CA THR A 43 -4.89 6.82 17.46
C THR A 43 -5.45 7.62 16.29
N THR A 44 -4.67 7.74 15.22
CA THR A 44 -5.25 7.96 13.89
C THR A 44 -6.01 6.70 13.52
N ASP A 45 -7.23 6.58 14.05
CA ASP A 45 -8.18 5.64 13.50
C ASP A 45 -8.38 6.00 12.03
N HIS A 46 -8.16 5.05 11.16
CA HIS A 46 -8.55 5.17 9.77
C HIS A 46 -10.08 5.26 9.75
N LEU A 47 -10.60 6.47 9.75
CA LEU A 47 -12.03 6.70 9.80
C LEU A 47 -12.58 6.68 8.38
N ILE A 48 -13.52 5.78 8.13
CA ILE A 48 -14.47 5.96 7.03
C ILE A 48 -15.54 6.89 7.57
N GLU A 49 -15.41 8.17 7.32
CA GLU A 49 -16.39 9.17 7.71
C GLU A 49 -17.06 9.74 6.46
N ASN A 50 -18.39 9.67 6.41
CA ASN A 50 -19.21 10.23 5.32
C ASN A 50 -18.80 9.73 3.91
N GLY A 51 -18.39 8.46 3.75
CA GLY A 51 -18.01 7.89 2.47
C GLY A 51 -16.61 8.25 1.98
N PHE A 52 -15.74 8.71 2.88
CA PHE A 52 -14.34 8.99 2.60
C PHE A 52 -13.42 8.03 3.34
N ILE A 53 -12.32 7.66 2.68
CA ILE A 53 -11.18 6.97 3.28
C ILE A 53 -10.18 8.06 3.70
N GLN A 54 -9.94 8.18 5.00
CA GLN A 54 -8.94 9.08 5.56
C GLN A 54 -7.67 8.30 5.90
N THR A 55 -6.53 8.76 5.41
CA THR A 55 -5.20 8.22 5.72
C THR A 55 -4.31 9.30 6.32
N MET A 56 -3.12 8.94 6.78
CA MET A 56 -2.13 9.92 7.24
C MET A 56 -1.67 10.89 6.13
N THR A 57 -1.72 10.46 4.88
CA THR A 57 -1.21 11.20 3.72
C THR A 57 -2.29 11.87 2.88
N GLY A 58 -3.56 11.67 3.20
CA GLY A 58 -4.64 12.29 2.45
C GLY A 58 -6.00 11.65 2.65
N LYS A 59 -6.96 12.16 1.90
CA LYS A 59 -8.36 11.77 1.95
C LYS A 59 -8.88 11.53 0.53
N LEU A 60 -9.57 10.41 0.33
CA LEU A 60 -10.21 10.04 -0.93
C LEU A 60 -11.67 9.68 -0.69
N SER A 61 -12.58 10.05 -1.62
CA SER A 61 -13.89 9.44 -1.65
C SER A 61 -13.77 7.97 -2.10
N MET A 62 -14.81 7.15 -1.84
CA MET A 62 -14.85 5.77 -2.34
C MET A 62 -14.74 5.70 -3.86
N GLU A 63 -15.38 6.63 -4.58
CA GLU A 63 -15.29 6.73 -6.04
C GLU A 63 -13.86 7.04 -6.52
N GLN A 64 -13.17 7.97 -5.83
CA GLN A 64 -11.76 8.29 -6.11
C GLN A 64 -10.86 7.09 -5.82
N PHE A 65 -11.09 6.39 -4.71
CA PHE A 65 -10.34 5.18 -4.37
C PHE A 65 -10.51 4.09 -5.44
N ASP A 66 -11.74 3.80 -5.85
CA ASP A 66 -12.04 2.86 -6.93
C ASP A 66 -11.39 3.28 -8.25
N GLY A 67 -11.42 4.57 -8.56
CA GLY A 67 -10.75 5.13 -9.73
C GLY A 67 -9.24 4.89 -9.68
N VAL A 68 -8.58 5.23 -8.57
CA VAL A 68 -7.15 4.99 -8.40
C VAL A 68 -6.82 3.50 -8.54
N MET A 69 -7.57 2.61 -7.87
CA MET A 69 -7.37 1.17 -7.94
C MET A 69 -7.57 0.59 -9.35
N LYS A 70 -8.45 1.20 -10.15
CA LYS A 70 -8.67 0.81 -11.54
C LYS A 70 -7.53 1.20 -12.48
N TYR A 71 -6.89 2.35 -12.23
CA TYR A 71 -5.85 2.89 -13.11
C TYR A 71 -4.43 2.55 -12.67
N ILE A 72 -4.23 2.10 -11.43
CA ILE A 72 -2.91 1.63 -10.98
C ILE A 72 -2.43 0.49 -11.89
N PRO A 73 -1.18 0.53 -12.44
CA PRO A 73 -0.75 -0.37 -13.52
C PRO A 73 -0.33 -1.77 -13.03
N VAL A 74 -0.90 -2.22 -11.92
CA VAL A 74 -0.65 -3.54 -11.33
C VAL A 74 -1.96 -4.23 -10.96
N ASP A 75 -2.00 -5.54 -11.01
CA ASP A 75 -3.08 -6.32 -10.43
C ASP A 75 -2.80 -6.52 -8.94
N ILE A 76 -3.79 -6.24 -8.12
CA ILE A 76 -3.71 -6.38 -6.67
C ILE A 76 -4.74 -7.39 -6.20
N THR A 77 -4.32 -8.27 -5.27
CA THR A 77 -5.23 -9.15 -4.51
C THR A 77 -4.81 -9.14 -3.05
N PHE A 78 -5.75 -8.93 -2.13
CA PHE A 78 -5.51 -8.99 -0.70
C PHE A 78 -6.21 -10.20 -0.09
N VAL A 79 -5.45 -10.95 0.69
CA VAL A 79 -5.88 -12.13 1.46
C VAL A 79 -5.70 -11.80 2.94
N ASP A 80 -6.70 -12.01 3.76
CA ASP A 80 -6.66 -11.71 5.20
C ASP A 80 -5.89 -12.76 6.00
N GLN A 81 -5.79 -12.52 7.31
CA GLN A 81 -5.16 -13.43 8.28
C GLN A 81 -5.83 -14.81 8.39
N GLU A 82 -7.07 -14.94 7.92
CA GLU A 82 -7.82 -16.20 7.83
C GLU A 82 -7.65 -16.90 6.47
N ASP A 83 -6.71 -16.45 5.65
CA ASP A 83 -6.43 -16.95 4.29
C ASP A 83 -7.59 -16.78 3.30
N LYS A 84 -8.49 -15.82 3.55
CA LYS A 84 -9.61 -15.53 2.69
C LYS A 84 -9.34 -14.33 1.80
N VAL A 85 -9.65 -14.43 0.52
CA VAL A 85 -9.60 -13.29 -0.40
C VAL A 85 -10.62 -12.24 0.06
N ARG A 86 -10.14 -11.01 0.31
CA ARG A 86 -10.98 -9.89 0.77
C ARG A 86 -11.10 -8.77 -0.24
N PHE A 87 -10.12 -8.61 -1.09
CA PHE A 87 -10.11 -7.53 -2.06
C PHE A 87 -9.30 -7.91 -3.29
N PHE A 88 -9.70 -7.40 -4.44
CA PHE A 88 -8.86 -7.27 -5.63
C PHE A 88 -9.26 -6.00 -6.38
N ASN A 89 -8.30 -5.34 -7.04
CA ASN A 89 -8.61 -4.17 -7.85
C ASN A 89 -9.26 -4.58 -9.19
N ASN A 90 -10.23 -3.80 -9.64
CA ASN A 90 -11.00 -4.09 -10.85
C ASN A 90 -10.38 -3.40 -12.09
N ARG A 91 -9.16 -3.82 -12.47
CA ARG A 91 -8.54 -3.37 -13.72
C ARG A 91 -9.24 -3.96 -14.94
N LYS A 92 -9.27 -3.19 -16.03
CA LYS A 92 -9.84 -3.62 -17.31
C LYS A 92 -9.08 -4.83 -17.92
N GLU A 93 -7.77 -4.85 -17.76
CA GLU A 93 -6.86 -5.83 -18.37
C GLU A 93 -6.05 -6.55 -17.29
N ARG A 94 -6.75 -7.37 -16.48
CA ARG A 94 -6.08 -8.21 -15.49
C ARG A 94 -5.35 -9.36 -16.16
N HIS A 95 -4.15 -9.65 -15.71
CA HIS A 95 -3.35 -10.80 -16.17
C HIS A 95 -3.96 -12.12 -15.67
N PHE A 96 -4.42 -12.12 -14.43
CA PHE A 96 -5.18 -13.22 -13.84
C PHE A 96 -6.63 -12.80 -13.64
N PRO A 97 -7.56 -13.27 -14.50
CA PRO A 97 -8.98 -12.93 -14.35
C PRO A 97 -9.51 -13.27 -12.96
N ARG A 98 -10.26 -12.37 -12.38
CA ARG A 98 -10.92 -12.56 -11.07
C ARG A 98 -12.42 -12.29 -11.24
N ASN A 99 -13.22 -13.14 -10.59
CA ASN A 99 -14.66 -12.93 -10.50
C ASN A 99 -15.00 -12.55 -9.04
N PRO A 100 -15.93 -11.63 -8.78
CA PRO A 100 -16.35 -11.27 -7.43
C PRO A 100 -16.72 -12.45 -6.52
N SER A 101 -17.11 -13.59 -7.10
CA SER A 101 -17.42 -14.82 -6.36
C SER A 101 -16.22 -15.43 -5.60
N ILE A 102 -14.99 -14.95 -5.83
CA ILE A 102 -13.82 -15.40 -5.05
C ILE A 102 -13.73 -14.72 -3.70
N ILE A 103 -14.42 -13.60 -3.48
CA ILE A 103 -14.40 -12.89 -2.20
C ILE A 103 -14.93 -13.80 -1.09
N GLY A 104 -14.16 -13.93 -0.01
CA GLY A 104 -14.42 -14.84 1.10
C GLY A 104 -13.93 -16.27 0.88
N ARG A 105 -13.47 -16.64 -0.32
CA ARG A 105 -12.90 -17.96 -0.60
C ARG A 105 -11.52 -18.11 -0.02
N LEU A 106 -11.18 -19.28 0.50
CA LEU A 106 -9.82 -19.59 0.93
C LEU A 106 -8.87 -19.56 -0.28
N VAL A 107 -7.75 -18.89 -0.12
CA VAL A 107 -6.75 -18.69 -1.19
C VAL A 107 -6.25 -20.00 -1.80
N LYS A 108 -6.11 -21.06 -1.02
CA LYS A 108 -5.75 -22.39 -1.51
C LYS A 108 -6.71 -22.97 -2.57
N HIS A 109 -7.96 -22.54 -2.54
CA HIS A 109 -8.97 -22.94 -3.55
C HIS A 109 -8.94 -22.05 -4.81
N CYS A 110 -8.09 -21.02 -4.83
CA CYS A 110 -7.87 -20.15 -5.98
C CYS A 110 -6.63 -20.56 -6.80
N HIS A 111 -5.88 -21.54 -6.35
CA HIS A 111 -4.65 -22.01 -6.97
C HIS A 111 -4.76 -23.46 -7.48
N PRO A 112 -4.05 -23.80 -8.58
CA PRO A 112 -3.94 -25.19 -9.02
C PRO A 112 -3.28 -26.06 -7.94
N PRO A 113 -3.66 -27.34 -7.79
CA PRO A 113 -3.13 -28.22 -6.73
C PRO A 113 -1.60 -28.25 -6.61
N LYS A 114 -0.90 -28.17 -7.74
CA LYS A 114 0.57 -28.21 -7.79
C LYS A 114 1.26 -26.94 -7.19
N SER A 115 0.54 -25.84 -7.04
CA SER A 115 1.07 -24.58 -6.48
C SER A 115 0.54 -24.25 -5.08
N VAL A 116 -0.50 -24.96 -4.61
CA VAL A 116 -1.09 -24.71 -3.28
C VAL A 116 -0.05 -24.82 -2.16
N TYR A 117 0.78 -25.85 -2.19
CA TYR A 117 1.83 -26.05 -1.17
C TYR A 117 2.79 -24.85 -1.06
N VAL A 118 3.23 -24.32 -2.20
CA VAL A 118 4.13 -23.15 -2.22
C VAL A 118 3.43 -21.90 -1.65
N VAL A 119 2.17 -21.69 -2.03
CA VAL A 119 1.36 -20.56 -1.52
C VAL A 119 1.17 -20.66 -0.01
N GLU A 120 0.85 -21.87 0.51
CA GLU A 120 0.71 -22.10 1.95
C GLU A 120 2.04 -21.88 2.70
N GLN A 121 3.18 -22.28 2.12
CA GLN A 121 4.50 -22.02 2.71
C GLN A 121 4.80 -20.52 2.80
N ILE A 122 4.53 -19.75 1.75
CA ILE A 122 4.72 -18.29 1.74
C ILE A 122 3.85 -17.65 2.82
N ILE A 123 2.56 -17.96 2.85
CA ILE A 123 1.64 -17.40 3.85
C ILE A 123 2.07 -17.74 5.28
N ASN A 124 2.47 -19.00 5.53
CA ASN A 124 2.93 -19.42 6.85
C ASN A 124 4.20 -18.67 7.27
N SER A 125 5.16 -18.47 6.37
CA SER A 125 6.37 -17.68 6.65
C SER A 125 6.08 -16.21 6.96
N PHE A 126 5.00 -15.65 6.38
CA PHE A 126 4.54 -14.30 6.70
C PHE A 126 3.82 -14.24 8.06
N LYS A 127 3.04 -15.28 8.38
CA LYS A 127 2.35 -15.39 9.68
C LYS A 127 3.30 -15.55 10.84
N ASP A 128 4.35 -16.36 10.68
CA ASP A 128 5.36 -16.60 11.74
C ASP A 128 6.44 -15.51 11.80
N GLY A 129 6.44 -14.55 10.84
CA GLY A 129 7.37 -13.43 10.80
C GLY A 129 8.77 -13.77 10.29
N SER A 130 8.98 -14.96 9.71
CA SER A 130 10.27 -15.34 9.14
C SER A 130 10.57 -14.65 7.82
N ARG A 131 9.52 -14.13 7.13
CA ARG A 131 9.60 -13.35 5.90
C ARG A 131 8.56 -12.25 5.88
N ASP A 132 8.83 -11.19 5.11
CA ASP A 132 7.89 -10.09 4.85
C ASP A 132 7.61 -9.91 3.36
N GLU A 133 8.42 -10.51 2.50
CA GLU A 133 8.30 -10.41 1.06
C GLU A 133 8.74 -11.70 0.38
N GLU A 134 8.12 -12.01 -0.76
CA GLU A 134 8.54 -13.07 -1.67
C GLU A 134 8.26 -12.62 -3.09
N GLU A 135 9.21 -12.83 -4.01
CA GLU A 135 9.07 -12.42 -5.40
C GLU A 135 9.39 -13.56 -6.37
N PHE A 136 8.72 -13.54 -7.50
CA PHE A 136 9.04 -14.40 -8.63
C PHE A 136 8.51 -13.82 -9.93
N TRP A 137 8.98 -14.38 -11.04
CA TRP A 137 8.57 -13.95 -12.37
C TRP A 137 8.32 -15.15 -13.26
N ILE A 138 7.33 -15.01 -14.15
CA ILE A 138 6.92 -16.05 -15.08
C ILE A 138 6.65 -15.46 -16.46
N THR A 139 6.77 -16.31 -17.50
CA THR A 139 6.18 -16.04 -18.80
C THR A 139 4.79 -16.66 -18.85
N PHE A 140 3.77 -15.85 -19.05
CA PHE A 140 2.37 -16.28 -19.15
C PHE A 140 1.68 -15.55 -20.30
N ASN A 141 1.09 -16.27 -21.24
CA ASN A 141 0.43 -15.72 -22.43
C ASN A 141 1.29 -14.68 -23.19
N ASN A 142 2.56 -14.99 -23.40
CA ASN A 142 3.57 -14.10 -24.01
C ASN A 142 3.87 -12.80 -23.24
N LEU A 143 3.39 -12.66 -22.02
CA LEU A 143 3.73 -11.57 -21.13
C LEU A 143 4.79 -12.03 -20.13
N PHE A 144 5.68 -11.12 -19.75
CA PHE A 144 6.62 -11.35 -18.68
C PHE A 144 6.05 -10.71 -17.40
N LEU A 145 5.49 -11.55 -16.54
CA LEU A 145 4.84 -11.12 -15.31
C LEU A 145 5.85 -11.17 -14.15
N TYR A 146 5.96 -10.06 -13.44
CA TYR A 146 6.66 -9.93 -12.17
C TYR A 146 5.62 -9.93 -11.05
N ILE A 147 5.79 -10.81 -10.09
CA ILE A 147 4.80 -11.05 -9.03
C ILE A 147 5.52 -10.92 -7.68
N THR A 148 4.95 -10.14 -6.79
CA THR A 148 5.45 -9.96 -5.43
C THR A 148 4.31 -10.21 -4.43
N TYR A 149 4.64 -10.93 -3.38
CA TYR A 149 3.81 -11.07 -2.18
C TYR A 149 4.42 -10.28 -1.04
N TYR A 150 3.58 -9.55 -0.31
CA TYR A 150 3.98 -8.77 0.86
C TYR A 150 3.17 -9.18 2.08
N ALA A 151 3.83 -9.36 3.21
CA ALA A 151 3.15 -9.44 4.49
C ALA A 151 2.65 -8.05 4.91
N VAL A 152 1.34 -7.85 4.92
CA VAL A 152 0.75 -6.63 5.45
C VAL A 152 0.69 -6.73 6.97
N ARG A 153 1.28 -5.75 7.67
CA ARG A 153 1.34 -5.74 9.13
C ARG A 153 0.69 -4.50 9.73
N SER A 154 0.18 -4.65 10.95
CA SER A 154 -0.28 -3.54 11.77
C SER A 154 0.89 -2.68 12.26
N LYS A 155 0.60 -1.53 12.85
CA LYS A 155 1.60 -0.66 13.49
C LYS A 155 2.43 -1.38 14.57
N ASP A 156 1.83 -2.36 15.23
CA ASP A 156 2.47 -3.18 16.28
C ASP A 156 3.18 -4.43 15.71
N GLY A 157 3.27 -4.57 14.39
CA GLY A 157 3.92 -5.67 13.70
C GLY A 157 3.05 -6.92 13.50
N GLY A 158 1.80 -6.93 14.00
CA GLY A 158 0.88 -8.05 13.84
C GLY A 158 0.52 -8.28 12.36
N TYR A 159 0.52 -9.55 11.92
CA TYR A 159 0.14 -9.92 10.57
C TYR A 159 -1.36 -9.65 10.32
N LEU A 160 -1.67 -8.86 9.30
CA LEU A 160 -3.03 -8.52 8.87
C LEU A 160 -3.47 -9.31 7.64
N GLY A 161 -2.51 -9.80 6.85
CA GLY A 161 -2.80 -10.50 5.61
C GLY A 161 -1.66 -10.43 4.61
N THR A 162 -1.88 -11.02 3.44
CA THR A 162 -0.94 -11.03 2.31
C THR A 162 -1.49 -10.17 1.18
N LEU A 163 -0.65 -9.28 0.67
CA LEU A 163 -0.89 -8.52 -0.56
C LEU A 163 -0.12 -9.18 -1.72
N GLU A 164 -0.85 -9.66 -2.73
CA GLU A 164 -0.29 -10.05 -4.02
C GLU A 164 -0.32 -8.86 -4.96
N VAL A 165 0.82 -8.56 -5.58
CA VAL A 165 0.96 -7.56 -6.64
C VAL A 165 1.53 -8.25 -7.86
N SER A 166 0.87 -8.16 -9.02
CA SER A 166 1.42 -8.67 -10.29
C SER A 166 1.41 -7.59 -11.36
N GLN A 167 2.51 -7.50 -12.10
CA GLN A 167 2.73 -6.51 -13.13
C GLN A 167 3.26 -7.16 -14.41
N ASP A 168 2.72 -6.75 -15.57
CA ASP A 168 3.38 -7.01 -16.84
C ASP A 168 4.54 -6.04 -17.03
N VAL A 169 5.74 -6.57 -17.03
CA VAL A 169 6.98 -5.81 -17.26
C VAL A 169 7.58 -6.05 -18.64
N THR A 170 6.85 -6.70 -19.55
CA THR A 170 7.33 -7.01 -20.92
C THR A 170 7.82 -5.77 -21.63
N HIS A 171 7.00 -4.71 -21.67
CA HIS A 171 7.38 -3.45 -22.28
C HIS A 171 8.51 -2.74 -21.51
N ILE A 172 8.42 -2.70 -20.19
CA ILE A 172 9.43 -2.04 -19.34
C ILE A 172 10.81 -2.64 -19.56
N ARG A 173 10.92 -3.97 -19.69
CA ARG A 173 12.19 -4.67 -19.97
C ARG A 173 12.80 -4.35 -21.33
N SER A 174 12.02 -3.88 -22.28
CA SER A 174 12.50 -3.50 -23.64
C SER A 174 12.95 -2.04 -23.75
N LEU A 175 12.67 -1.21 -22.72
CA LEU A 175 13.05 0.20 -22.73
C LEU A 175 14.56 0.37 -22.59
N THR A 176 15.10 1.31 -23.38
CA THR A 176 16.52 1.69 -23.34
C THR A 176 16.65 3.20 -23.38
N GLY A 177 17.76 3.73 -22.85
CA GLY A 177 18.02 5.16 -22.83
C GLY A 177 17.07 5.93 -21.90
N GLN A 178 16.66 7.12 -22.34
CA GLN A 178 15.78 8.03 -21.61
C GLN A 178 14.65 8.52 -22.52
N LYS A 179 13.48 8.70 -21.94
CA LYS A 179 12.38 9.47 -22.56
C LYS A 179 11.92 10.52 -21.57
N ARG A 180 12.09 11.77 -21.90
CA ARG A 180 11.66 12.89 -21.06
C ARG A 180 10.20 13.23 -21.33
N LEU A 181 9.55 13.90 -20.38
CA LEU A 181 8.13 14.23 -20.44
C LEU A 181 7.72 15.02 -21.70
N LEU A 182 8.59 15.90 -22.19
CA LEU A 182 8.35 16.75 -23.35
C LEU A 182 9.04 16.26 -24.62
N ASP A 183 9.63 15.06 -24.63
CA ASP A 183 10.18 14.48 -25.86
C ASP A 183 9.00 14.15 -26.79
N GLU A 184 9.09 14.60 -28.03
CA GLU A 184 8.12 14.27 -29.07
C GLU A 184 8.10 12.76 -29.35
N LYS A 185 6.95 12.25 -29.75
CA LYS A 185 6.75 10.84 -30.08
C LYS A 185 7.36 10.49 -31.43
#